data_17871254db9aaa13462b9744714cd0fe
#
_entry.id   17871254db9aaa13462b9744714cd0fe
#
_cell.length_a   1.000
_cell.length_b   1.000
_cell.length_c   1.000
_cell.angle_alpha   90.00
_cell.angle_beta   90.00
_cell.angle_gamma   90.00
#
_symmetry.space_group_name_H-M   'P 1'
#
loop_
_entity.id
_entity.type
_entity.pdbx_description
1 polymer ?
#
loop_
_entity_poly.entity_id
_entity_poly.type
_entity_poly.pdbx_seq_one_letter_code
_entity_poly.pdbx_strand_id
1 'polypeptide(L)'
;MATFFMFGKYSSGAVRKVSADRTAKVQQLIENLGGRIKDIYALLGEQDVVVIVELPNMAEAMKASMALKELTDISFFTVAAMPIEEFDRLFGAA
;
A
#
# COMPACT_ATOMS: atom_id res chain seq x y z
N MET A 1 13.31 -5.14 5.32
CA MET A 1 11.98 -4.59 4.99
C MET A 1 11.43 -5.30 3.76
N ALA A 2 10.17 -5.59 3.78
CA ALA A 2 9.50 -6.20 2.65
C ALA A 2 8.66 -5.17 1.92
N THR A 3 8.51 -5.35 0.61
CA THR A 3 7.71 -4.46 -0.24
C THR A 3 6.32 -5.07 -0.43
N PHE A 4 5.30 -4.22 -0.30
CA PHE A 4 3.91 -4.61 -0.52
C PHE A 4 3.24 -3.62 -1.45
N PHE A 5 2.42 -4.14 -2.34
CA PHE A 5 1.54 -3.33 -3.18
C PHE A 5 0.14 -3.44 -2.61
N MET A 6 -0.40 -2.32 -2.19
CA MET A 6 -1.73 -2.26 -1.59
C MET A 6 -2.67 -1.60 -2.59
N PHE A 7 -3.49 -2.42 -3.25
CA PHE A 7 -4.45 -1.94 -4.24
C PHE A 7 -5.77 -1.63 -3.55
N GLY A 8 -6.30 -0.46 -3.82
CA GLY A 8 -7.49 0.00 -3.17
C GLY A 8 -8.60 0.33 -4.15
N LYS A 9 -9.83 0.11 -3.68
CA LYS A 9 -11.03 0.50 -4.41
C LYS A 9 -11.82 1.45 -3.53
N TYR A 10 -12.12 2.62 -4.06
CA TYR A 10 -12.84 3.64 -3.32
C TYR A 10 -14.30 3.26 -3.14
N SER A 11 -14.82 3.46 -1.92
CA SER A 11 -16.25 3.56 -1.72
C SER A 11 -16.72 4.91 -2.23
N SER A 12 -18.04 5.10 -2.38
CA SER A 12 -18.58 6.39 -2.75
C SER A 12 -18.22 7.48 -1.73
N GLY A 13 -18.17 7.13 -0.45
CA GLY A 13 -17.74 8.04 0.60
C GLY A 13 -16.25 8.39 0.50
N ALA A 14 -15.42 7.40 0.18
CA ALA A 14 -13.99 7.62 0.06
C ALA A 14 -13.63 8.57 -1.08
N VAL A 15 -14.33 8.47 -2.21
CA VAL A 15 -14.12 9.37 -3.34
C VAL A 15 -14.36 10.83 -2.94
N ARG A 16 -15.39 11.06 -2.14
CA ARG A 16 -15.75 12.41 -1.70
C ARG A 16 -14.75 13.03 -0.75
N LYS A 17 -13.90 12.21 -0.13
CA LYS A 17 -12.93 12.66 0.88
C LYS A 17 -11.50 12.71 0.35
N VAL A 18 -11.32 12.70 -0.96
CA VAL A 18 -10.00 12.85 -1.57
C VAL A 18 -9.39 14.17 -1.14
N SER A 19 -8.21 14.12 -0.54
CA SER A 19 -7.52 15.32 -0.08
C SER A 19 -6.05 15.04 0.19
N ALA A 20 -5.23 16.09 0.12
CA ALA A 20 -3.83 16.00 0.49
C ALA A 20 -3.66 15.69 1.99
N ASP A 21 -4.58 16.14 2.82
CA ASP A 21 -4.56 15.87 4.25
C ASP A 21 -4.76 14.38 4.54
N ARG A 22 -5.68 13.74 3.83
CA ARG A 22 -5.88 12.30 3.96
C ARG A 22 -4.62 11.52 3.55
N THR A 23 -4.00 11.94 2.45
CA THR A 23 -2.75 11.32 1.99
C THR A 23 -1.64 11.45 3.02
N ALA A 24 -1.52 12.62 3.66
CA ALA A 24 -0.53 12.83 4.72
C ALA A 24 -0.78 11.89 5.91
N LYS A 25 -2.05 11.67 6.27
CA LYS A 25 -2.41 10.75 7.34
C LYS A 25 -2.07 9.30 7.00
N VAL A 26 -2.23 8.92 5.74
CA VAL A 26 -1.83 7.59 5.25
C VAL A 26 -0.32 7.40 5.41
N GLN A 27 0.47 8.39 5.03
CA GLN A 27 1.92 8.34 5.20
C GLN A 27 2.31 8.18 6.66
N GLN A 28 1.68 8.95 7.54
CA GLN A 28 1.96 8.91 8.98
C GLN A 28 1.62 7.53 9.56
N LEU A 29 0.52 6.95 9.14
CA LEU A 29 0.11 5.62 9.59
C LEU A 29 1.16 4.56 9.25
N ILE A 30 1.66 4.58 8.02
CA ILE A 30 2.68 3.63 7.57
C ILE A 30 3.99 3.83 8.35
N GLU A 31 4.38 5.09 8.56
CA GLU A 31 5.59 5.40 9.34
C GLU A 31 5.48 4.93 10.77
N ASN A 32 4.31 5.06 11.38
CA ASN A 32 4.06 4.59 12.74
C ASN A 32 4.17 3.08 12.88
N LEU A 33 4.00 2.34 11.80
CA LEU A 33 4.18 0.89 11.77
C LEU A 33 5.62 0.48 11.44
N GLY A 34 6.53 1.43 11.41
CA GLY A 34 7.94 1.17 11.14
C GLY A 34 8.29 1.06 9.68
N GLY A 35 7.39 1.47 8.81
CA GLY A 35 7.58 1.40 7.37
C GLY A 35 7.69 2.75 6.70
N ARG A 36 7.62 2.74 5.38
CA ARG A 36 7.57 3.96 4.58
C ARG A 36 6.79 3.73 3.30
N ILE A 37 6.21 4.78 2.77
CA ILE A 37 5.59 4.75 1.45
C ILE A 37 6.65 5.06 0.41
N LYS A 38 6.76 4.20 -0.60
CA LYS A 38 7.64 4.44 -1.74
C LYS A 38 6.94 5.32 -2.78
N ASP A 39 5.70 4.98 -3.11
CA ASP A 39 4.91 5.70 -4.09
C ASP A 39 3.43 5.46 -3.86
N ILE A 40 2.61 6.40 -4.32
CA ILE A 40 1.16 6.27 -4.39
C ILE A 40 0.74 6.72 -5.78
N TYR A 41 -0.07 5.90 -6.46
CA TYR A 41 -0.62 6.26 -7.76
C TYR A 41 -2.13 6.15 -7.76
N ALA A 42 -2.80 7.14 -8.32
CA ALA A 42 -4.21 7.00 -8.71
C ALA A 42 -4.25 6.19 -10.00
N LEU A 43 -5.19 5.29 -10.09
CA LEU A 43 -5.28 4.36 -11.20
C LEU A 43 -6.55 4.57 -12.01
N LEU A 44 -6.45 4.33 -13.30
CA LEU A 44 -7.60 4.28 -14.19
C LEU A 44 -7.80 2.81 -14.58
N GLY A 45 -8.82 2.18 -14.01
CA GLY A 45 -9.06 0.76 -14.27
C GLY A 45 -9.92 0.16 -13.17
N GLU A 46 -9.75 -1.13 -12.94
CA GLU A 46 -10.54 -1.86 -11.97
C GLU A 46 -10.26 -1.41 -10.54
N GLN A 47 -9.00 -1.13 -10.24
CA GLN A 47 -8.60 -0.56 -8.96
C GLN A 47 -8.42 0.95 -9.09
N ASP A 48 -8.62 1.68 -8.01
CA ASP A 48 -8.62 3.14 -8.03
C ASP A 48 -7.30 3.75 -7.55
N VAL A 49 -6.56 3.01 -6.73
CA VAL A 49 -5.32 3.51 -6.15
C VAL A 49 -4.38 2.34 -5.86
N VAL A 50 -3.09 2.59 -5.94
CA VAL A 50 -2.07 1.68 -5.42
C VAL A 50 -1.15 2.44 -4.50
N VAL A 51 -0.91 1.87 -3.32
CA VAL A 51 0.07 2.37 -2.35
C VAL A 51 1.20 1.35 -2.29
N ILE A 52 2.39 1.77 -2.66
CA ILE A 52 3.57 0.92 -2.63
C ILE A 52 4.34 1.23 -1.37
N VAL A 53 4.45 0.24 -0.47
CA VAL A 53 5.02 0.44 0.85
C VAL A 53 6.15 -0.55 1.13
N GLU A 54 7.05 -0.14 2.01
CA GLU A 54 7.97 -1.05 2.67
C GLU A 54 7.58 -1.14 4.13
N LEU A 55 7.44 -2.36 4.64
CA LEU A 55 7.06 -2.63 6.02
C LEU A 55 7.97 -3.71 6.57
N PRO A 56 8.14 -3.76 7.91
CA PRO A 56 9.06 -4.73 8.52
C PRO A 56 8.71 -6.18 8.22
N ASN A 57 7.44 -6.52 8.21
CA ASN A 57 6.99 -7.91 8.07
C ASN A 57 5.52 -7.97 7.71
N MET A 58 5.02 -9.20 7.53
CA MET A 58 3.63 -9.42 7.15
C MET A 58 2.65 -8.97 8.23
N ALA A 59 2.99 -9.12 9.50
CA ALA A 59 2.09 -8.71 10.58
C ALA A 59 1.82 -7.20 10.50
N GLU A 60 2.85 -6.41 10.24
CA GLU A 60 2.68 -4.96 10.10
C GLU A 60 1.92 -4.60 8.82
N ALA A 61 2.10 -5.39 7.74
CA ALA A 61 1.32 -5.19 6.52
C ALA A 61 -0.17 -5.46 6.75
N MET A 62 -0.51 -6.47 7.52
CA MET A 62 -1.90 -6.76 7.87
C MET A 62 -2.49 -5.64 8.74
N LYS A 63 -1.74 -5.16 9.72
CA LYS A 63 -2.16 -4.02 10.53
C LYS A 63 -2.40 -2.79 9.68
N ALA A 64 -1.51 -2.52 8.74
CA ALA A 64 -1.63 -1.39 7.82
C ALA A 64 -2.91 -1.47 7.00
N SER A 65 -3.20 -2.65 6.44
CA SER A 65 -4.39 -2.86 5.62
C SER A 65 -5.67 -2.55 6.40
N MET A 66 -5.76 -3.05 7.63
CA MET A 66 -6.92 -2.82 8.48
C MET A 66 -7.04 -1.36 8.90
N ALA A 67 -5.94 -0.76 9.33
CA ALA A 67 -5.94 0.62 9.78
C ALA A 67 -6.23 1.61 8.64
N LEU A 68 -5.73 1.33 7.45
CA LEU A 68 -6.01 2.17 6.28
C LEU A 68 -7.48 2.11 5.91
N LYS A 69 -8.12 0.94 6.03
CA LYS A 69 -9.56 0.82 5.80
C LYS A 69 -10.35 1.72 6.76
N GLU A 70 -9.99 1.72 8.03
CA GLU A 70 -10.66 2.58 9.01
C GLU A 70 -10.43 4.07 8.73
N LEU A 71 -9.19 4.43 8.37
CA LEU A 71 -8.83 5.82 8.15
C LEU A 71 -9.48 6.39 6.88
N THR A 72 -9.53 5.61 5.80
CA THR A 72 -9.85 6.13 4.47
C THR A 72 -11.18 5.62 3.91
N ASP A 73 -11.74 4.60 4.49
CA ASP A 73 -12.89 3.86 3.94
C ASP A 73 -12.60 3.27 2.56
N ILE A 74 -11.34 3.01 2.28
CA ILE A 74 -10.89 2.34 1.05
C ILE A 74 -10.59 0.90 1.39
N SER A 75 -11.18 -0.04 0.64
CA SER A 75 -10.87 -1.45 0.80
C SER A 75 -9.60 -1.77 0.03
N PHE A 76 -8.59 -2.27 0.73
CA PHE A 76 -7.32 -2.64 0.13
C PHE A 76 -7.16 -4.15 0.08
N PHE A 77 -6.56 -4.64 -1.01
CA PHE A 77 -5.93 -5.95 -0.97
C PHE A 77 -4.42 -5.76 -1.16
N THR A 78 -3.67 -6.57 -0.44
CA THR A 78 -2.24 -6.39 -0.31
C THR A 78 -1.52 -7.61 -0.86
N VAL A 79 -0.55 -7.38 -1.74
CA VAL A 79 0.28 -8.44 -2.29
C VAL A 79 1.74 -8.16 -1.94
N ALA A 80 2.46 -9.21 -1.55
CA ALA A 80 3.90 -9.11 -1.35
C ALA A 80 4.57 -9.00 -2.72
N ALA A 81 5.56 -8.13 -2.82
CA ALA A 81 6.25 -7.86 -4.07
C ALA A 81 7.76 -7.90 -3.86
N MET A 82 8.46 -8.24 -4.92
CA MET A 82 9.91 -8.33 -4.93
C MET A 82 10.40 -7.70 -6.23
N PRO A 83 11.47 -6.88 -6.20
CA PRO A 83 12.04 -6.36 -7.44
C PRO A 83 12.45 -7.52 -8.36
N ILE A 84 12.24 -7.33 -9.66
CA ILE A 84 12.50 -8.42 -10.60
C ILE A 84 13.97 -8.87 -10.59
N GLU A 85 14.89 -7.95 -10.36
CA GLU A 85 16.31 -8.27 -10.27
C GLU A 85 16.60 -9.25 -9.12
N GLU A 86 15.89 -9.08 -8.00
CA GLU A 86 16.03 -9.97 -6.86
C GLU A 86 15.43 -11.33 -7.16
N PHE A 87 14.28 -11.35 -7.79
CA PHE A 87 13.63 -12.59 -8.25
C PHE A 87 14.54 -13.35 -9.20
N ASP A 88 15.14 -12.65 -10.16
CA ASP A 88 16.06 -13.25 -11.12
C ASP A 88 17.26 -13.91 -10.43
N ARG A 89 17.80 -13.27 -9.39
CA ARG A 89 18.91 -13.84 -8.63
C ARG A 89 18.52 -15.12 -7.89
N LEU A 90 17.26 -15.19 -7.43
CA LEU A 90 16.80 -16.36 -6.66
C LEU A 90 16.53 -17.56 -7.54
N PHE A 91 15.99 -17.37 -8.73
CA PHE A 91 15.46 -18.45 -9.55
C PHE A 91 16.09 -18.54 -10.94
N GLY A 92 16.80 -17.52 -11.39
CA GLY A 92 17.41 -17.52 -12.70
C GLY A 92 18.75 -18.21 -12.69
N ALA A 93 19.15 -18.76 -13.87
CA ALA A 93 20.51 -19.16 -14.09
C ALA A 93 21.32 -17.88 -14.24
N ALA A 94 22.33 -17.74 -13.42
CA ALA A 94 23.14 -16.53 -13.39
C ALA A 94 23.80 -16.23 -14.74
#